data_4488d82fbf6ccf5f2573615dfffb2c2f
#
_entry.id   4488d82fbf6ccf5f2573615dfffb2c2f
#
_cell.length_a   1.000
_cell.length_b   1.000
_cell.length_c   1.000
_cell.angle_alpha   90.00
_cell.angle_beta   90.00
_cell.angle_gamma   90.00
#
_symmetry.space_group_name_H-M   'P 1'
#
loop_
_entity.id
_entity.type
_entity.pdbx_description
1 polymer ?
#
loop_
_entity_poly.entity_id
_entity_poly.type
_entity_poly.pdbx_seq_one_letter_code
_entity_poly.pdbx_strand_id
1 'polypeptide(L)'
;MATDTKLDSLVINYLSQAQYDNAKREGTLHSNQIYMTPASSSSYTLPAATSSTLGGVKLSDSTSSTSSTNGGIAATPAAVKKAIAEAKLAAWPIGSIYITVSNTSPATLFGGTWERISERFLLGASSSYPAGGTGGEFTHKLTQSELPNYSLSVTNGSNVIRSKTGNSADAYVQTQSGGWGIPNWESKTVTVASGGSGKAHNNMPPYLAVNMWKRTK
;
A
#
# COMPACT_ATOMS: atom_id res chain seq x y z
N MET A 1 66.51 23.59 -47.37
CA MET A 1 66.76 24.86 -46.64
C MET A 1 65.40 25.43 -46.31
N ALA A 2 65.01 25.44 -45.03
CA ALA A 2 63.81 26.11 -44.62
C ALA A 2 64.11 27.62 -44.58
N THR A 3 63.44 28.40 -45.42
CA THR A 3 63.54 29.84 -45.35
C THR A 3 62.75 30.34 -44.15
N ASP A 4 63.48 30.82 -43.19
CA ASP A 4 62.95 31.51 -42.01
C ASP A 4 62.28 32.80 -42.49
N THR A 5 60.98 32.78 -42.64
CA THR A 5 60.20 33.98 -43.03
C THR A 5 59.95 34.78 -41.73
N LYS A 6 60.78 35.74 -41.46
CA LYS A 6 60.52 36.72 -40.39
C LYS A 6 59.22 37.46 -40.71
N LEU A 7 58.22 37.30 -39.87
CA LEU A 7 57.01 38.13 -39.88
C LEU A 7 57.36 39.50 -39.23
N ASP A 8 57.92 40.40 -40.06
CA ASP A 8 58.30 41.74 -39.58
C ASP A 8 57.12 42.66 -39.27
N SER A 9 55.92 42.33 -39.76
CA SER A 9 54.67 42.99 -39.39
C SER A 9 53.48 42.11 -39.71
N LEU A 10 52.81 41.61 -38.67
CA LEU A 10 51.53 40.92 -38.79
C LEU A 10 50.40 41.96 -38.74
N VAL A 11 49.71 42.18 -39.85
CA VAL A 11 48.54 43.03 -39.87
C VAL A 11 47.30 42.16 -39.71
N ILE A 12 46.53 42.40 -38.67
CA ILE A 12 45.24 41.73 -38.43
C ILE A 12 44.14 42.74 -38.74
N ASN A 13 43.34 42.40 -39.73
CA ASN A 13 42.17 43.20 -40.13
C ASN A 13 40.88 42.61 -39.58
N TYR A 14 40.13 43.40 -38.87
CA TYR A 14 38.78 43.04 -38.42
C TYR A 14 37.74 43.58 -39.41
N LEU A 15 37.09 42.71 -40.15
CA LEU A 15 36.06 43.06 -41.11
C LEU A 15 34.74 42.39 -40.71
N SER A 16 33.62 43.03 -41.05
CA SER A 16 32.35 42.30 -41.02
C SER A 16 32.37 41.23 -42.14
N GLN A 17 31.54 40.19 -42.03
CA GLN A 17 31.46 39.18 -43.06
C GLN A 17 31.18 39.79 -44.44
N ALA A 18 30.28 40.75 -44.52
CA ALA A 18 29.95 41.45 -45.75
C ALA A 18 31.13 42.23 -46.32
N GLN A 19 31.93 42.91 -45.49
CA GLN A 19 33.15 43.61 -45.90
C GLN A 19 34.23 42.64 -46.40
N TYR A 20 34.41 41.52 -45.75
CA TYR A 20 35.34 40.47 -46.18
C TYR A 20 34.93 39.89 -47.52
N ASP A 21 33.64 39.56 -47.71
CA ASP A 21 33.12 38.99 -48.94
C ASP A 21 33.23 40.00 -50.14
N ASN A 22 33.01 41.29 -49.85
CA ASN A 22 33.22 42.34 -50.89
C ASN A 22 34.70 42.45 -51.22
N ALA A 23 35.60 42.59 -50.26
CA ALA A 23 37.05 42.67 -50.48
C ALA A 23 37.58 41.43 -51.21
N LYS A 24 37.05 40.26 -50.94
CA LYS A 24 37.37 39.00 -51.66
C LYS A 24 36.93 39.06 -53.13
N ARG A 25 35.72 39.56 -53.38
CA ARG A 25 35.17 39.71 -54.73
C ARG A 25 35.90 40.74 -55.51
N GLU A 26 36.35 41.85 -54.91
CA GLU A 26 37.09 42.94 -55.54
C GLU A 26 38.60 42.65 -55.63
N GLY A 27 39.07 41.50 -55.10
CA GLY A 27 40.47 41.14 -55.12
C GLY A 27 41.41 42.03 -54.30
N THR A 28 40.83 42.71 -53.30
CA THR A 28 41.60 43.65 -52.45
C THR A 28 42.15 42.99 -51.16
N LEU A 29 41.97 41.70 -50.95
CA LEU A 29 42.59 40.95 -49.84
C LEU A 29 44.09 40.72 -50.19
N HIS A 30 44.95 41.00 -49.20
CA HIS A 30 46.37 40.79 -49.29
C HIS A 30 46.78 39.43 -48.71
N SER A 31 47.61 38.67 -49.38
CA SER A 31 48.02 37.32 -48.99
C SER A 31 48.95 37.28 -47.79
N ASN A 32 49.46 38.43 -47.35
CA ASN A 32 50.31 38.57 -46.13
C ASN A 32 49.60 39.15 -44.94
N GLN A 33 48.28 39.24 -44.96
CA GLN A 33 47.44 39.77 -43.87
C GLN A 33 46.47 38.72 -43.38
N ILE A 34 46.15 38.77 -42.06
CA ILE A 34 45.11 37.98 -41.47
C ILE A 34 43.83 38.80 -41.44
N TYR A 35 42.75 38.21 -41.89
CA TYR A 35 41.43 38.83 -41.81
C TYR A 35 40.57 38.06 -40.84
N MET A 36 40.09 38.73 -39.79
CA MET A 36 39.18 38.20 -38.81
C MET A 36 37.79 38.76 -39.06
N THR A 37 36.85 37.92 -39.27
CA THR A 37 35.42 38.28 -39.27
C THR A 37 34.79 37.88 -37.97
N PRO A 38 33.83 38.68 -37.43
CA PRO A 38 33.05 38.19 -36.32
C PRO A 38 32.46 36.84 -36.72
N ALA A 39 32.60 35.85 -35.85
CA ALA A 39 31.93 34.58 -36.09
C ALA A 39 30.46 34.91 -36.34
N SER A 40 29.95 34.49 -37.50
CA SER A 40 28.51 34.53 -37.74
C SER A 40 27.88 33.83 -36.50
N SER A 41 26.98 34.53 -35.84
CA SER A 41 26.21 33.96 -34.74
C SER A 41 25.20 32.92 -35.28
N SER A 42 25.67 32.06 -36.20
CA SER A 42 24.95 30.84 -36.48
C SER A 42 25.05 30.00 -35.22
N SER A 43 24.01 30.05 -34.40
CA SER A 43 23.87 29.15 -33.29
C SER A 43 24.17 27.74 -33.78
N TYR A 44 25.37 27.22 -33.45
CA TYR A 44 25.71 25.85 -33.76
C TYR A 44 24.76 24.97 -32.97
N THR A 45 23.78 24.43 -33.65
CA THR A 45 22.88 23.46 -33.05
C THR A 45 23.52 22.09 -33.19
N LEU A 46 23.91 21.50 -32.07
CA LEU A 46 24.38 20.12 -32.07
C LEU A 46 23.31 19.21 -32.68
N PRO A 47 23.66 18.38 -33.67
CA PRO A 47 22.76 17.38 -34.20
C PRO A 47 22.28 16.47 -33.07
N ALA A 48 21.08 15.89 -33.19
CA ALA A 48 20.63 14.89 -32.23
C ALA A 48 21.56 13.68 -32.23
N ALA A 49 21.88 13.16 -31.08
CA ALA A 49 22.65 11.93 -30.93
C ALA A 49 21.90 10.74 -31.54
N THR A 50 22.64 9.83 -32.21
CA THR A 50 22.13 8.55 -32.71
C THR A 50 22.97 7.41 -32.13
N SER A 51 22.63 6.17 -32.45
CA SER A 51 23.43 5.00 -32.01
C SER A 51 24.85 4.97 -32.63
N SER A 52 25.08 5.71 -33.70
CA SER A 52 26.34 5.76 -34.47
C SER A 52 26.99 7.13 -34.54
N THR A 53 26.32 8.18 -34.04
CA THR A 53 26.82 9.57 -34.15
C THR A 53 26.67 10.28 -32.82
N LEU A 54 27.76 10.87 -32.33
CA LEU A 54 27.73 11.76 -31.19
C LEU A 54 26.93 13.03 -31.50
N GLY A 55 26.09 13.46 -30.56
CA GLY A 55 25.26 14.66 -30.73
C GLY A 55 24.68 15.14 -29.42
N GLY A 56 23.80 16.14 -29.48
CA GLY A 56 23.09 16.68 -28.36
C GLY A 56 21.91 15.80 -27.94
N VAL A 57 21.68 15.63 -26.63
CA VAL A 57 20.53 14.92 -26.07
C VAL A 57 19.69 15.91 -25.27
N LYS A 58 18.38 15.97 -25.54
CA LYS A 58 17.44 16.73 -24.73
C LYS A 58 17.17 15.99 -23.43
N LEU A 59 17.16 16.71 -22.31
CA LEU A 59 16.72 16.17 -21.04
C LEU A 59 15.22 16.38 -20.86
N SER A 60 14.53 15.43 -20.26
CA SER A 60 13.10 15.50 -19.97
C SER A 60 12.80 15.06 -18.55
N ASP A 61 11.96 15.82 -17.84
CA ASP A 61 11.43 15.49 -16.53
C ASP A 61 10.09 14.71 -16.61
N SER A 62 9.60 14.42 -17.81
CA SER A 62 8.37 13.65 -18.01
C SER A 62 8.55 12.20 -17.63
N THR A 63 7.62 11.67 -16.81
CA THR A 63 7.53 10.24 -16.47
C THR A 63 6.50 9.50 -17.32
N SER A 64 5.70 10.23 -18.11
CA SER A 64 4.59 9.68 -18.91
C SER A 64 4.81 9.76 -20.41
N SER A 65 5.93 10.31 -20.90
CA SER A 65 6.20 10.41 -22.34
C SER A 65 6.62 9.06 -22.91
N THR A 66 5.81 8.52 -23.79
CA THR A 66 6.11 7.31 -24.57
C THR A 66 6.68 7.63 -25.96
N SER A 67 6.87 8.91 -26.29
CA SER A 67 7.15 9.36 -27.66
C SER A 67 8.64 9.35 -28.04
N SER A 68 9.54 8.88 -27.22
CA SER A 68 10.97 8.88 -27.51
C SER A 68 11.51 7.51 -27.94
N THR A 69 10.88 6.90 -28.91
CA THR A 69 11.45 5.70 -29.56
C THR A 69 12.65 6.03 -30.45
N ASN A 70 12.87 7.29 -30.78
CA ASN A 70 13.97 7.74 -31.63
C ASN A 70 14.90 8.66 -30.85
N GLY A 71 15.99 8.17 -30.37
CA GLY A 71 17.10 8.81 -29.67
C GLY A 71 17.13 10.34 -29.65
N GLY A 72 17.54 10.94 -28.61
CA GLY A 72 17.66 12.39 -28.47
C GLY A 72 16.97 12.96 -27.22
N ILE A 73 16.25 12.14 -26.45
CA ILE A 73 15.69 12.53 -25.15
C ILE A 73 16.18 11.56 -24.08
N ALA A 74 16.83 12.07 -23.06
CA ALA A 74 17.21 11.30 -21.87
C ALA A 74 16.38 11.76 -20.68
N ALA A 75 16.01 10.83 -19.81
CA ALA A 75 15.36 11.15 -18.55
C ALA A 75 16.36 11.82 -17.61
N THR A 76 15.94 12.88 -16.94
CA THR A 76 16.74 13.47 -15.87
C THR A 76 16.75 12.54 -14.64
N PRO A 77 17.72 12.68 -13.71
CA PRO A 77 17.66 12.01 -12.41
C PRO A 77 16.36 12.31 -11.64
N ALA A 78 15.79 13.50 -11.80
CA ALA A 78 14.51 13.88 -11.21
C ALA A 78 13.35 13.07 -11.79
N ALA A 79 13.29 12.91 -13.12
CA ALA A 79 12.29 12.06 -13.79
C ALA A 79 12.39 10.60 -13.35
N VAL A 80 13.60 10.05 -13.28
CA VAL A 80 13.82 8.68 -12.81
C VAL A 80 13.36 8.50 -11.37
N LYS A 81 13.72 9.42 -10.45
CA LYS A 81 13.28 9.39 -9.05
C LYS A 81 11.75 9.43 -8.94
N LYS A 82 11.10 10.29 -9.72
CA LYS A 82 9.64 10.42 -9.76
C LYS A 82 8.99 9.13 -10.29
N ALA A 83 9.49 8.57 -11.39
CA ALA A 83 8.98 7.32 -11.95
C ALA A 83 9.07 6.14 -10.97
N ILE A 84 10.18 6.03 -10.22
CA ILE A 84 10.34 5.02 -9.18
C ILE A 84 9.32 5.21 -8.05
N ALA A 85 9.06 6.45 -7.61
CA ALA A 85 8.09 6.73 -6.58
C ALA A 85 6.65 6.40 -7.04
N GLU A 86 6.29 6.77 -8.26
CA GLU A 86 5.01 6.43 -8.88
C GLU A 86 4.82 4.93 -9.04
N ALA A 87 5.85 4.20 -9.50
CA ALA A 87 5.81 2.75 -9.64
C ALA A 87 5.64 2.03 -8.29
N LYS A 88 6.36 2.46 -7.23
CA LYS A 88 6.20 1.93 -5.89
C LYS A 88 4.76 2.10 -5.37
N LEU A 89 4.18 3.27 -5.61
CA LEU A 89 2.82 3.56 -5.17
C LEU A 89 1.77 2.82 -6.02
N ALA A 90 2.00 2.66 -7.31
CA ALA A 90 1.12 1.93 -8.21
C ALA A 90 1.03 0.43 -7.88
N ALA A 91 2.08 -0.15 -7.28
CA ALA A 91 2.07 -1.53 -6.79
C ALA A 91 1.03 -1.78 -5.68
N TRP A 92 0.52 -0.72 -5.06
CA TRP A 92 -0.47 -0.77 -3.99
C TRP A 92 -1.71 0.04 -4.37
N PRO A 93 -2.66 -0.47 -5.15
CA PRO A 93 -3.91 0.23 -5.47
C PRO A 93 -4.66 0.69 -4.22
N ILE A 94 -5.49 1.74 -4.34
CA ILE A 94 -6.36 2.19 -3.24
C ILE A 94 -7.23 1.01 -2.77
N GLY A 95 -7.30 0.81 -1.47
CA GLY A 95 -7.96 -0.35 -0.86
C GLY A 95 -7.04 -1.53 -0.56
N SER A 96 -5.80 -1.55 -1.06
CA SER A 96 -4.81 -2.59 -0.72
C SER A 96 -4.52 -2.61 0.78
N ILE A 97 -4.28 -3.80 1.31
CA ILE A 97 -3.87 -4.01 2.70
C ILE A 97 -2.40 -4.42 2.73
N TYR A 98 -1.59 -3.65 3.42
CA TYR A 98 -0.18 -3.95 3.70
C TYR A 98 -0.03 -4.53 5.10
N ILE A 99 0.65 -5.67 5.21
CA ILE A 99 0.84 -6.42 6.46
C ILE A 99 2.34 -6.56 6.74
N THR A 100 2.76 -6.24 7.96
CA THR A 100 4.18 -6.33 8.36
C THR A 100 4.32 -6.46 9.86
N VAL A 101 5.41 -7.05 10.33
CA VAL A 101 5.82 -7.00 11.74
C VAL A 101 6.61 -5.73 12.08
N SER A 102 7.08 -4.99 11.06
CA SER A 102 7.77 -3.71 11.24
C SER A 102 6.81 -2.60 11.65
N ASN A 103 7.27 -1.68 12.49
CA ASN A 103 6.53 -0.47 12.86
C ASN A 103 6.61 0.65 11.81
N THR A 104 7.40 0.46 10.72
CA THR A 104 7.54 1.47 9.69
C THR A 104 6.24 1.64 8.92
N SER A 105 5.76 2.87 8.83
CA SER A 105 4.56 3.17 8.06
C SER A 105 4.78 2.91 6.57
N PRO A 106 3.83 2.29 5.86
CA PRO A 106 3.92 2.12 4.40
C PRO A 106 3.95 3.47 3.65
N ALA A 107 3.44 4.54 4.22
CA ALA A 107 3.58 5.88 3.65
C ALA A 107 5.05 6.31 3.49
N THR A 108 5.93 5.92 4.41
CA THR A 108 7.38 6.18 4.33
C THR A 108 8.05 5.34 3.24
N LEU A 109 7.57 4.12 3.01
CA LEU A 109 8.17 3.16 2.07
C LEU A 109 7.71 3.39 0.63
N PHE A 110 6.43 3.67 0.45
CA PHE A 110 5.75 3.68 -0.85
C PHE A 110 5.11 5.03 -1.19
N GLY A 111 4.96 5.94 -0.21
CA GLY A 111 4.15 7.14 -0.34
C GLY A 111 2.65 6.87 -0.13
N GLY A 112 1.80 7.82 -0.52
CA GLY A 112 0.34 7.73 -0.37
C GLY A 112 -0.14 7.92 1.06
N THR A 113 -1.44 7.73 1.26
CA THR A 113 -2.10 7.83 2.57
C THR A 113 -2.60 6.47 3.01
N TRP A 114 -2.34 6.11 4.25
CA TRP A 114 -2.63 4.81 4.81
C TRP A 114 -3.31 4.95 6.17
N GLU A 115 -4.33 4.15 6.38
CA GLU A 115 -5.06 4.02 7.63
C GLU A 115 -4.66 2.73 8.33
N ARG A 116 -4.39 2.79 9.63
CA ARG A 116 -4.04 1.61 10.41
C ARG A 116 -5.29 0.79 10.73
N ILE A 117 -5.21 -0.51 10.51
CA ILE A 117 -6.22 -1.48 10.95
C ILE A 117 -5.73 -2.06 12.27
N SER A 118 -6.51 -1.87 13.34
CA SER A 118 -6.19 -2.36 14.68
C SER A 118 -7.30 -3.29 15.18
N GLU A 119 -6.91 -4.28 15.99
CA GLU A 119 -7.86 -5.16 16.68
C GLU A 119 -8.85 -5.86 15.73
N ARG A 120 -8.36 -6.36 14.60
CA ARG A 120 -9.15 -7.08 13.61
C ARG A 120 -8.39 -8.28 13.06
N PHE A 121 -9.11 -9.38 12.86
CA PHE A 121 -8.71 -10.47 11.97
C PHE A 121 -9.22 -10.17 10.56
N LEU A 122 -8.48 -10.58 9.55
CA LEU A 122 -8.92 -10.45 8.16
C LEU A 122 -9.75 -11.67 7.76
N LEU A 123 -10.94 -11.42 7.24
CA LEU A 123 -11.84 -12.43 6.70
C LEU A 123 -11.97 -12.22 5.18
N GLY A 124 -11.96 -13.32 4.41
CA GLY A 124 -12.27 -13.26 2.98
C GLY A 124 -13.70 -12.78 2.75
N ALA A 125 -13.87 -11.79 1.87
CA ALA A 125 -15.19 -11.24 1.56
C ALA A 125 -16.08 -12.23 0.83
N SER A 126 -17.38 -12.17 1.09
CA SER A 126 -18.42 -12.96 0.44
C SER A 126 -19.72 -12.14 0.35
N SER A 127 -20.78 -12.74 -0.23
CA SER A 127 -22.10 -12.11 -0.22
C SER A 127 -22.65 -11.86 1.18
N SER A 128 -22.35 -12.75 2.14
CA SER A 128 -22.74 -12.60 3.54
C SER A 128 -21.82 -11.68 4.34
N TYR A 129 -20.58 -11.53 3.89
CA TYR A 129 -19.55 -10.70 4.51
C TYR A 129 -18.91 -9.77 3.47
N PRO A 130 -19.59 -8.66 3.13
CA PRO A 130 -19.12 -7.77 2.07
C PRO A 130 -17.77 -7.13 2.44
N ALA A 131 -16.98 -6.80 1.41
CA ALA A 131 -15.67 -6.16 1.59
C ALA A 131 -15.80 -4.84 2.38
N GLY A 132 -14.96 -4.67 3.38
CA GLY A 132 -14.99 -3.53 4.31
C GLY A 132 -15.97 -3.67 5.47
N GLY A 133 -16.79 -4.72 5.49
CA GLY A 133 -17.63 -5.06 6.64
C GLY A 133 -16.81 -5.37 7.88
N THR A 134 -17.36 -5.11 9.06
CA THR A 134 -16.73 -5.42 10.35
C THR A 134 -17.69 -6.21 11.22
N GLY A 135 -17.15 -7.09 12.06
CA GLY A 135 -17.95 -7.91 12.98
C GLY A 135 -17.06 -8.74 13.89
N GLY A 136 -17.73 -9.66 14.63
CA GLY A 136 -17.07 -10.52 15.60
C GLY A 136 -16.79 -9.86 16.94
N GLU A 137 -16.42 -10.65 17.92
CA GLU A 137 -16.10 -10.22 19.28
C GLU A 137 -14.92 -11.04 19.83
N PHE A 138 -14.09 -10.41 20.66
CA PHE A 138 -12.91 -11.05 21.27
C PHE A 138 -13.27 -11.97 22.41
N THR A 139 -14.33 -11.67 23.11
CA THR A 139 -14.83 -12.46 24.25
C THR A 139 -16.32 -12.65 24.08
N HIS A 140 -16.80 -13.85 24.30
CA HIS A 140 -18.22 -14.18 24.19
C HIS A 140 -18.75 -14.74 25.50
N LYS A 141 -19.94 -14.27 25.90
CA LYS A 141 -20.69 -14.82 27.00
C LYS A 141 -21.82 -15.66 26.45
N LEU A 142 -21.75 -16.98 26.63
CA LEU A 142 -22.79 -17.88 26.16
C LEU A 142 -24.18 -17.50 26.70
N THR A 143 -25.12 -17.42 25.80
CA THR A 143 -26.55 -17.28 26.11
C THR A 143 -27.18 -18.66 26.29
N GLN A 144 -28.38 -18.72 26.90
CA GLN A 144 -29.10 -19.97 27.08
C GLN A 144 -29.41 -20.66 25.74
N SER A 145 -29.67 -19.91 24.69
CA SER A 145 -29.99 -20.43 23.35
C SER A 145 -28.80 -21.04 22.64
N GLU A 146 -27.57 -20.73 23.06
CA GLU A 146 -26.33 -21.25 22.48
C GLU A 146 -25.83 -22.53 23.19
N LEU A 147 -26.50 -22.90 24.28
CA LEU A 147 -26.23 -24.16 24.99
C LEU A 147 -26.86 -25.32 24.23
N PRO A 148 -26.20 -26.49 24.17
CA PRO A 148 -26.78 -27.68 23.57
C PRO A 148 -28.09 -28.03 24.30
N ASN A 149 -29.13 -28.33 23.53
CA ASN A 149 -30.38 -28.83 24.10
C ASN A 149 -30.21 -30.31 24.41
N TYR A 150 -30.07 -30.65 25.69
CA TYR A 150 -30.01 -32.02 26.17
C TYR A 150 -30.98 -32.26 27.26
N SER A 151 -31.57 -33.46 27.29
CA SER A 151 -32.47 -33.89 28.35
C SER A 151 -31.68 -34.50 29.47
N LEU A 152 -31.85 -33.98 30.68
CA LEU A 152 -31.34 -34.63 31.88
C LEU A 152 -32.23 -35.84 32.23
N SER A 153 -31.71 -37.04 31.99
CA SER A 153 -32.39 -38.25 32.42
C SER A 153 -31.93 -38.63 33.83
N VAL A 154 -32.81 -38.58 34.77
CA VAL A 154 -32.54 -39.13 36.11
C VAL A 154 -32.99 -40.57 36.11
N THR A 155 -32.02 -41.48 35.88
CA THR A 155 -32.26 -42.92 35.91
C THR A 155 -32.03 -43.42 37.33
N ASN A 156 -33.05 -43.33 38.13
CA ASN A 156 -33.03 -44.00 39.44
C ASN A 156 -34.40 -44.62 39.69
N GLY A 157 -34.46 -45.83 40.17
CA GLY A 157 -35.65 -46.64 40.40
C GLY A 157 -36.70 -46.08 41.38
N SER A 158 -36.56 -44.84 41.75
CA SER A 158 -37.54 -44.06 42.51
C SER A 158 -37.57 -42.67 41.85
N ASN A 159 -38.64 -42.32 41.20
CA ASN A 159 -38.86 -41.09 40.43
C ASN A 159 -38.83 -39.82 41.34
N VAL A 160 -37.75 -39.57 42.04
CA VAL A 160 -37.64 -38.45 42.97
C VAL A 160 -36.37 -37.65 42.69
N ILE A 161 -36.54 -36.45 42.19
CA ILE A 161 -35.48 -35.45 42.21
C ILE A 161 -35.50 -34.75 43.53
N ARG A 162 -34.45 -34.95 44.36
CA ARG A 162 -34.29 -34.26 45.63
C ARG A 162 -33.44 -33.01 45.45
N SER A 163 -33.97 -31.85 45.81
CA SER A 163 -33.19 -30.64 45.99
C SER A 163 -33.02 -30.41 47.49
N LYS A 164 -31.78 -30.42 47.96
CA LYS A 164 -31.45 -30.10 49.36
C LYS A 164 -31.10 -28.60 49.40
N THR A 165 -32.01 -27.80 49.91
CA THR A 165 -31.77 -26.38 50.21
C THR A 165 -31.92 -26.17 51.70
N GLY A 166 -30.81 -26.11 52.44
CA GLY A 166 -30.78 -25.75 53.84
C GLY A 166 -31.47 -26.76 54.76
N ASN A 167 -31.77 -26.34 55.97
CA ASN A 167 -32.32 -27.13 57.04
C ASN A 167 -33.85 -27.43 57.01
N SER A 168 -34.47 -27.22 55.85
CA SER A 168 -35.93 -27.37 55.73
C SER A 168 -36.28 -28.25 54.53
N ALA A 169 -37.15 -29.20 54.84
CA ALA A 169 -37.89 -30.13 54.00
C ALA A 169 -37.46 -30.21 52.45
N ASP A 170 -37.04 -31.40 52.06
CA ASP A 170 -36.76 -31.78 50.70
C ASP A 170 -37.92 -31.42 49.77
N ALA A 171 -37.67 -30.68 48.71
CA ALA A 171 -38.64 -30.50 47.63
C ALA A 171 -38.58 -31.73 46.72
N TYR A 172 -39.70 -32.43 46.60
CA TYR A 172 -39.81 -33.63 45.76
C TYR A 172 -40.53 -33.27 44.44
N VAL A 173 -40.00 -33.72 43.32
CA VAL A 173 -40.78 -33.90 42.11
C VAL A 173 -41.10 -35.38 42.01
N GLN A 174 -42.29 -35.77 42.40
CA GLN A 174 -42.76 -37.17 42.31
C GLN A 174 -43.63 -37.34 41.07
N THR A 175 -43.21 -38.19 40.14
CA THR A 175 -44.08 -38.69 39.10
C THR A 175 -44.66 -39.98 39.57
N GLN A 176 -45.91 -40.01 39.94
CA GLN A 176 -46.61 -41.25 40.33
C GLN A 176 -47.49 -41.73 39.19
N SER A 177 -47.34 -42.99 38.80
CA SER A 177 -48.35 -43.71 38.06
C SER A 177 -49.21 -44.53 39.07
N GLY A 178 -50.43 -44.13 39.28
CA GLY A 178 -51.49 -44.93 39.84
C GLY A 178 -51.71 -44.82 41.35
N GLY A 179 -52.88 -44.32 41.77
CA GLY A 179 -53.58 -44.69 43.00
C GLY A 179 -53.60 -43.67 44.13
N TRP A 180 -54.80 -43.11 44.39
CA TRP A 180 -55.29 -42.50 45.62
C TRP A 180 -54.66 -41.19 46.13
N GLY A 181 -55.38 -40.14 45.85
CA GLY A 181 -55.52 -38.97 46.72
C GLY A 181 -54.23 -38.16 47.01
N ILE A 182 -53.76 -37.37 46.01
CA ILE A 182 -52.75 -36.33 46.26
C ILE A 182 -53.46 -34.99 46.15
N PRO A 183 -53.58 -34.25 47.26
CA PRO A 183 -54.05 -32.88 47.21
C PRO A 183 -52.99 -31.96 46.68
N ASN A 184 -53.32 -31.11 45.74
CA ASN A 184 -52.57 -29.94 45.21
C ASN A 184 -51.13 -30.20 44.75
N TRP A 185 -51.03 -30.38 43.45
CA TRP A 185 -49.76 -30.28 42.76
C TRP A 185 -49.43 -28.81 42.57
N GLU A 186 -48.58 -28.26 43.45
CA GLU A 186 -47.87 -27.02 43.14
C GLU A 186 -46.78 -27.33 42.15
N SER A 187 -46.81 -26.71 41.02
CA SER A 187 -45.73 -26.78 40.06
C SER A 187 -44.48 -26.09 40.67
N LYS A 188 -43.51 -26.87 41.14
CA LYS A 188 -42.24 -26.34 41.65
C LYS A 188 -41.19 -26.44 40.57
N THR A 189 -40.58 -25.30 40.24
CA THR A 189 -39.45 -25.25 39.31
C THR A 189 -38.20 -25.73 40.03
N VAL A 190 -37.60 -26.83 39.54
CA VAL A 190 -36.31 -27.29 39.98
C VAL A 190 -35.24 -26.62 39.14
N THR A 191 -34.43 -25.78 39.75
CA THR A 191 -33.29 -25.14 39.04
C THR A 191 -32.09 -26.03 39.21
N VAL A 192 -31.61 -26.57 38.09
CA VAL A 192 -30.33 -27.30 38.04
C VAL A 192 -29.26 -26.31 37.60
N ALA A 193 -28.30 -26.03 38.48
CA ALA A 193 -27.16 -25.18 38.15
C ALA A 193 -26.26 -25.91 37.13
N SER A 194 -25.96 -25.29 36.02
CA SER A 194 -25.07 -25.81 34.96
C SER A 194 -23.60 -25.90 35.44
N GLY A 195 -23.27 -25.38 36.62
CA GLY A 195 -21.92 -25.33 37.15
C GLY A 195 -21.03 -24.22 36.55
N GLY A 196 -21.54 -23.47 35.58
CA GLY A 196 -20.79 -22.38 34.97
C GLY A 196 -20.81 -21.09 35.80
N SER A 197 -19.79 -20.23 35.65
CA SER A 197 -19.71 -18.94 36.33
C SER A 197 -20.46 -17.82 35.61
N GLY A 198 -21.01 -18.05 34.40
CA GLY A 198 -21.63 -17.03 33.56
C GLY A 198 -20.66 -15.94 33.07
N LYS A 199 -19.36 -16.18 33.14
CA LYS A 199 -18.34 -15.27 32.66
C LYS A 199 -18.12 -15.48 31.16
N ALA A 200 -17.71 -14.42 30.47
CA ALA A 200 -17.30 -14.52 29.10
C ALA A 200 -16.02 -15.37 28.97
N HIS A 201 -15.91 -16.12 27.87
CA HIS A 201 -14.71 -16.88 27.50
C HIS A 201 -13.95 -16.18 26.40
N ASN A 202 -12.66 -16.48 26.27
CA ASN A 202 -11.84 -16.01 25.17
C ASN A 202 -12.29 -16.67 23.84
N ASN A 203 -12.51 -15.85 22.82
CA ASN A 203 -12.94 -16.28 21.49
C ASN A 203 -11.84 -16.14 20.44
N MET A 204 -10.61 -15.76 20.87
CA MET A 204 -9.47 -15.61 19.96
C MET A 204 -8.70 -16.93 19.81
N PRO A 205 -8.45 -17.37 18.57
CA PRO A 205 -7.50 -18.46 18.31
C PRO A 205 -6.07 -18.02 18.62
N PRO A 206 -5.08 -18.94 18.66
CA PRO A 206 -3.67 -18.56 18.67
C PRO A 206 -3.36 -17.64 17.49
N TYR A 207 -2.65 -16.54 17.72
CA TYR A 207 -2.41 -15.50 16.72
C TYR A 207 -0.98 -14.97 16.77
N LEU A 208 -0.55 -14.38 15.66
CA LEU A 208 0.60 -13.50 15.57
C LEU A 208 0.10 -12.07 15.33
N ALA A 209 0.46 -11.16 16.24
CA ALA A 209 0.12 -9.75 16.07
C ALA A 209 1.04 -9.11 15.01
N VAL A 210 0.44 -8.44 14.05
CA VAL A 210 1.11 -7.74 12.95
C VAL A 210 0.55 -6.33 12.80
N ASN A 211 1.33 -5.43 12.20
CA ASN A 211 0.84 -4.13 11.79
C ASN A 211 0.14 -4.27 10.43
N MET A 212 -1.10 -3.83 10.36
CA MET A 212 -1.91 -3.84 9.14
C MET A 212 -2.30 -2.42 8.77
N TRP A 213 -2.23 -2.10 7.48
CA TRP A 213 -2.53 -0.78 6.95
C TRP A 213 -3.34 -0.91 5.68
N LYS A 214 -4.39 -0.08 5.54
CA LYS A 214 -5.19 0.03 4.33
C LYS A 214 -4.82 1.31 3.59
N ARG A 215 -4.52 1.22 2.29
CA ARG A 215 -4.30 2.41 1.46
C ARG A 215 -5.61 3.13 1.22
N THR A 216 -5.63 4.48 1.47
CA THR A 216 -6.82 5.34 1.32
C THR A 216 -6.67 6.38 0.21
N LYS A 217 -5.41 6.77 -0.12
CA LYS A 217 -5.07 7.69 -1.22
C LYS A 217 -3.72 7.36 -1.84
#